data_996a3c9b4c3dc25b7e163c78ab761afe
#
_entry.id   996a3c9b4c3dc25b7e163c78ab761afe
#
_cell.length_a   1.000
_cell.length_b   1.000
_cell.length_c   1.000
_cell.angle_alpha   90.00
_cell.angle_beta   90.00
_cell.angle_gamma   90.00
#
_symmetry.space_group_name_H-M   'P 1'
#
loop_
_entity.id
_entity.type
_entity.pdbx_description
1 polymer ?
#
loop_
_entity_poly.entity_id
_entity_poly.type
_entity_poly.pdbx_seq_one_letter_code
_entity_poly.pdbx_strand_id
1 'polypeptide(L)'
;MELLEEVWTQYSVLITYIAIYEPNPFHGNKAGHSHKLSLYNSLYLCDGGEDDQNIPLQPLIQPERQVDVVFAYDNSADFQSWPNGNAMIATYQRQFSHQGNGTHFPYVPDENTFINLKLTEKPTFFGCDAKNLTSLTGSLDAAYDTPLIVYTANRPFSYWSNTSTFQMRYDHDQRDSIIRNGFETASRLNLTWDSEWRTCVGCAIIRREQERRGIEQSDQCKRCFERYCWNGKTDTTFVFANFIDACVQFLKRQFKTLQNSTVRWVPYNPVSWFKYLYTRIRWYL
;
A
#
# COMPACT_ATOMS: atom_id res chain seq x y z
N MET A 1 27.29 -23.34 -20.23
CA MET A 1 26.65 -24.20 -19.24
C MET A 1 26.71 -23.57 -17.84
N GLU A 2 27.80 -22.92 -17.46
CA GLU A 2 27.93 -22.19 -16.17
C GLU A 2 26.87 -21.12 -15.93
N LEU A 3 26.48 -20.35 -16.94
CA LEU A 3 25.45 -19.28 -16.79
C LEU A 3 24.05 -19.83 -16.45
N LEU A 4 23.73 -21.03 -16.88
CA LEU A 4 22.47 -21.70 -16.58
C LEU A 4 22.45 -22.31 -15.16
N GLU A 5 23.60 -22.75 -14.65
CA GLU A 5 23.75 -23.22 -13.28
C GLU A 5 23.67 -22.06 -12.27
N GLU A 6 24.23 -20.89 -12.56
CA GLU A 6 24.09 -19.70 -11.72
C GLU A 6 22.63 -19.21 -11.66
N VAL A 7 21.95 -19.17 -12.79
CA VAL A 7 20.51 -18.83 -12.86
C VAL A 7 19.68 -19.85 -12.08
N TRP A 8 19.97 -21.16 -12.20
CA TRP A 8 19.27 -22.21 -11.44
C TRP A 8 19.54 -22.12 -9.94
N THR A 9 20.78 -21.78 -9.53
CA THR A 9 21.12 -21.61 -8.11
C THR A 9 20.42 -20.39 -7.51
N GLN A 10 20.30 -19.30 -8.27
CA GLN A 10 19.58 -18.11 -7.87
C GLN A 10 18.07 -18.34 -7.83
N TYR A 11 17.51 -19.12 -8.76
CA TYR A 11 16.09 -19.55 -8.74
C TYR A 11 15.80 -20.56 -7.63
N SER A 12 16.74 -21.42 -7.29
CA SER A 12 16.55 -22.36 -6.16
C SER A 12 16.52 -21.68 -4.80
N VAL A 13 17.17 -20.53 -4.65
CA VAL A 13 17.07 -19.68 -3.46
C VAL A 13 15.70 -19.01 -3.39
N LEU A 14 15.12 -18.58 -4.51
CA LEU A 14 13.75 -18.03 -4.58
C LEU A 14 12.67 -19.09 -4.27
N ILE A 15 12.89 -20.37 -4.58
CA ILE A 15 11.96 -21.45 -4.28
C ILE A 15 11.78 -21.68 -2.76
N THR A 16 12.74 -21.25 -1.92
CA THR A 16 12.64 -21.35 -0.46
C THR A 16 11.58 -20.46 0.17
N TYR A 17 11.06 -19.46 -0.56
CA TYR A 17 10.01 -18.55 -0.09
C TYR A 17 8.60 -18.93 -0.57
N ILE A 18 8.45 -20.03 -1.31
CA ILE A 18 7.18 -20.54 -1.78
C ILE A 18 6.70 -21.65 -0.85
N ALA A 19 5.52 -21.50 -0.29
CA ALA A 19 4.85 -22.56 0.46
C ALA A 19 4.16 -23.52 -0.51
N ILE A 20 4.37 -24.82 -0.32
CA ILE A 20 3.72 -25.88 -1.09
C ILE A 20 2.60 -26.48 -0.26
N TYR A 21 1.39 -26.48 -0.81
CA TYR A 21 0.22 -27.10 -0.22
C TYR A 21 -0.09 -28.42 -0.95
N GLU A 22 0.04 -29.54 -0.24
CA GLU A 22 -0.29 -30.86 -0.75
C GLU A 22 -1.17 -31.61 0.28
N PRO A 23 -2.33 -32.15 -0.16
CA PRO A 23 -2.94 -32.02 -1.48
C PRO A 23 -3.52 -30.61 -1.71
N ASN A 24 -3.55 -30.16 -2.97
CA ASN A 24 -4.21 -28.91 -3.35
C ASN A 24 -5.72 -28.99 -3.04
N PRO A 25 -6.27 -28.15 -2.15
CA PRO A 25 -7.69 -28.20 -1.76
C PRO A 25 -8.64 -27.85 -2.91
N PHE A 26 -8.14 -27.25 -3.99
CA PHE A 26 -8.91 -26.89 -5.18
C PHE A 26 -8.82 -27.96 -6.28
N HIS A 27 -8.03 -29.04 -6.09
CA HIS A 27 -7.87 -30.07 -7.10
C HIS A 27 -9.22 -30.68 -7.49
N GLY A 28 -9.49 -30.74 -8.79
CA GLY A 28 -10.76 -31.26 -9.32
C GLY A 28 -11.98 -30.35 -9.16
N ASN A 29 -11.85 -29.19 -8.53
CA ASN A 29 -12.94 -28.22 -8.43
C ASN A 29 -13.22 -27.60 -9.80
N LYS A 30 -14.49 -27.66 -10.24
CA LYS A 30 -14.94 -27.11 -11.52
C LYS A 30 -15.65 -25.75 -11.36
N ALA A 31 -15.81 -25.27 -10.14
CA ALA A 31 -16.42 -23.97 -9.87
C ALA A 31 -15.42 -22.82 -10.04
N GLY A 32 -15.82 -21.76 -10.70
CA GLY A 32 -15.04 -20.51 -10.84
C GLY A 32 -14.12 -20.43 -12.05
N HIS A 33 -13.51 -19.27 -12.23
CA HIS A 33 -12.68 -18.92 -13.40
C HIS A 33 -11.25 -19.52 -13.34
N SER A 34 -10.82 -20.06 -12.22
CA SER A 34 -9.46 -20.58 -12.01
C SER A 34 -9.32 -22.07 -12.32
N HIS A 35 -9.83 -22.50 -13.48
CA HIS A 35 -9.73 -23.90 -13.90
C HIS A 35 -8.28 -24.44 -13.86
N LYS A 36 -7.28 -23.60 -14.11
CA LYS A 36 -5.86 -24.00 -14.09
C LYS A 36 -5.41 -24.47 -12.70
N LEU A 37 -5.82 -23.83 -11.61
CA LEU A 37 -5.44 -24.23 -10.26
C LEU A 37 -5.99 -25.60 -9.88
N SER A 38 -7.13 -25.98 -10.43
CA SER A 38 -7.77 -27.28 -10.14
C SER A 38 -7.14 -28.47 -10.86
N LEU A 39 -6.23 -28.24 -11.81
CA LEU A 39 -5.56 -29.28 -12.56
C LEU A 39 -4.35 -29.88 -11.84
N TYR A 40 -3.78 -29.17 -10.87
CA TYR A 40 -2.56 -29.56 -10.19
C TYR A 40 -2.83 -30.18 -8.82
N ASN A 41 -2.08 -31.21 -8.46
CA ASN A 41 -2.17 -31.84 -7.13
C ASN A 41 -1.57 -30.97 -6.02
N SER A 42 -0.63 -30.09 -6.37
CA SER A 42 0.05 -29.20 -5.44
C SER A 42 -0.34 -27.75 -5.72
N LEU A 43 -0.52 -26.96 -4.67
CA LEU A 43 -0.73 -25.51 -4.74
C LEU A 43 0.52 -24.78 -4.22
N TYR A 44 1.06 -23.92 -5.05
CA TYR A 44 2.21 -23.09 -4.69
C TYR A 44 1.71 -21.71 -4.26
N LEU A 45 2.12 -21.27 -3.07
CA LEU A 45 1.73 -20.00 -2.47
C LEU A 45 2.98 -19.15 -2.23
N CYS A 46 2.91 -17.88 -2.57
CA CYS A 46 3.91 -16.88 -2.22
C CYS A 46 3.27 -15.76 -1.39
N ASP A 47 4.10 -15.00 -0.68
CA ASP A 47 3.67 -13.81 0.04
C ASP A 47 3.13 -12.77 -0.95
N GLY A 48 2.03 -12.10 -0.61
CA GLY A 48 1.44 -11.05 -1.44
C GLY A 48 2.35 -9.83 -1.62
N GLY A 49 3.31 -9.63 -0.72
CA GLY A 49 4.33 -8.59 -0.83
C GLY A 49 5.25 -8.77 -2.02
N GLU A 50 5.50 -10.03 -2.46
CA GLU A 50 6.29 -10.33 -3.67
C GLU A 50 5.61 -9.87 -4.97
N ASP A 51 4.32 -9.53 -4.90
CA ASP A 51 3.50 -9.03 -6.01
C ASP A 51 2.96 -7.62 -5.72
N ASP A 52 3.68 -6.86 -4.91
CA ASP A 52 3.33 -5.51 -4.45
C ASP A 52 1.93 -5.42 -3.80
N GLN A 53 1.39 -6.56 -3.32
CA GLN A 53 0.06 -6.66 -2.70
C GLN A 53 0.14 -6.68 -1.17
N ASN A 54 0.93 -5.77 -0.57
CA ASN A 54 0.99 -5.62 0.89
C ASN A 54 -0.38 -5.34 1.51
N ILE A 55 -1.27 -4.69 0.77
CA ILE A 55 -2.70 -4.66 1.07
C ILE A 55 -3.39 -5.66 0.13
N PRO A 56 -3.97 -6.75 0.62
CA PRO A 56 -4.58 -7.79 -0.21
C PRO A 56 -5.95 -7.37 -0.73
N LEU A 57 -6.00 -6.37 -1.61
CA LEU A 57 -7.25 -5.80 -2.13
C LEU A 57 -7.93 -6.75 -3.14
N GLN A 58 -7.15 -7.46 -3.94
CA GLN A 58 -7.66 -8.31 -5.02
C GLN A 58 -8.75 -9.31 -4.59
N PRO A 59 -8.63 -10.04 -3.46
CA PRO A 59 -9.69 -10.92 -3.00
C PRO A 59 -10.98 -10.20 -2.60
N LEU A 60 -10.89 -8.93 -2.18
CA LEU A 60 -12.05 -8.16 -1.71
C LEU A 60 -12.86 -7.55 -2.84
N ILE A 61 -12.19 -7.17 -3.93
CA ILE A 61 -12.82 -6.49 -5.07
C ILE A 61 -13.38 -7.45 -6.13
N GLN A 62 -13.44 -8.75 -5.84
CA GLN A 62 -14.07 -9.73 -6.74
C GLN A 62 -15.56 -9.41 -6.89
N PRO A 63 -16.12 -9.35 -8.12
CA PRO A 63 -17.51 -8.97 -8.37
C PRO A 63 -18.52 -9.82 -7.59
N GLU A 64 -18.23 -11.11 -7.39
CA GLU A 64 -19.08 -12.04 -6.65
C GLU A 64 -19.28 -11.67 -5.17
N ARG A 65 -18.39 -10.85 -4.62
CA ARG A 65 -18.47 -10.39 -3.24
C ARG A 65 -19.38 -9.18 -3.05
N GLN A 66 -19.68 -8.45 -4.11
CA GLN A 66 -20.54 -7.26 -4.10
C GLN A 66 -20.18 -6.26 -3.00
N VAL A 67 -18.88 -5.97 -2.87
CA VAL A 67 -18.37 -5.07 -1.82
C VAL A 67 -18.52 -3.62 -2.26
N ASP A 68 -19.21 -2.82 -1.48
CA ASP A 68 -19.47 -1.40 -1.77
C ASP A 68 -18.33 -0.47 -1.34
N VAL A 69 -17.61 -0.84 -0.27
CA VAL A 69 -16.50 -0.05 0.27
C VAL A 69 -15.43 -0.95 0.87
N VAL A 70 -14.17 -0.56 0.65
CA VAL A 70 -13.00 -1.21 1.27
C VAL A 70 -12.23 -0.18 2.08
N PHE A 71 -12.00 -0.47 3.35
CA PHE A 71 -11.10 0.30 4.21
C PHE A 71 -9.70 -0.31 4.13
N ALA A 72 -8.83 0.33 3.40
CA ALA A 72 -7.46 -0.11 3.14
C ALA A 72 -6.49 0.59 4.11
N TYR A 73 -6.08 -0.11 5.15
CA TYR A 73 -5.06 0.37 6.09
C TYR A 73 -3.70 -0.14 5.65
N ASP A 74 -2.84 0.81 5.24
CA ASP A 74 -1.53 0.52 4.67
C ASP A 74 -0.43 0.71 5.71
N ASN A 75 0.32 -0.35 5.97
CA ASN A 75 1.51 -0.33 6.83
C ASN A 75 2.76 -0.78 6.08
N SER A 76 2.77 -0.63 4.75
CA SER A 76 3.91 -0.99 3.91
C SER A 76 5.17 -0.20 4.31
N ALA A 77 6.31 -0.85 4.19
CA ALA A 77 7.61 -0.23 4.44
C ALA A 77 8.26 0.18 3.11
N ASP A 78 7.58 1.05 2.36
CA ASP A 78 8.00 1.48 1.02
C ASP A 78 9.03 2.62 1.09
N PHE A 79 8.64 3.83 0.79
CA PHE A 79 9.55 4.97 0.80
C PHE A 79 9.91 5.39 2.23
N GLN A 80 11.18 5.30 2.61
CA GLN A 80 11.68 5.57 3.97
C GLN A 80 10.96 4.75 5.06
N SER A 81 10.55 3.53 4.72
CA SER A 81 9.74 2.65 5.57
C SER A 81 8.35 3.21 5.91
N TRP A 82 7.79 4.07 5.06
CA TRP A 82 6.42 4.54 5.11
C TRP A 82 5.67 4.18 3.84
N PRO A 83 4.36 3.95 3.91
CA PRO A 83 3.56 3.71 2.72
C PRO A 83 3.60 4.88 1.74
N ASN A 84 3.71 4.58 0.45
CA ASN A 84 3.70 5.55 -0.64
C ASN A 84 2.57 5.32 -1.66
N GLY A 85 1.67 4.38 -1.37
CA GLY A 85 0.55 4.03 -2.24
C GLY A 85 0.84 2.88 -3.21
N ASN A 86 2.02 2.25 -3.14
CA ASN A 86 2.43 1.22 -4.11
C ASN A 86 1.40 0.07 -4.22
N ALA A 87 0.88 -0.45 -3.11
CA ALA A 87 -0.13 -1.52 -3.11
C ALA A 87 -1.44 -1.11 -3.82
N MET A 88 -1.83 0.17 -3.74
CA MET A 88 -2.97 0.73 -4.47
C MET A 88 -2.70 0.78 -5.97
N ILE A 89 -1.50 1.23 -6.35
CA ILE A 89 -1.05 1.34 -7.74
C ILE A 89 -0.95 -0.05 -8.37
N ALA A 90 -0.35 -1.01 -7.67
CA ALA A 90 -0.22 -2.39 -8.13
C ALA A 90 -1.61 -3.02 -8.36
N THR A 91 -2.56 -2.80 -7.44
CA THR A 91 -3.94 -3.28 -7.62
C THR A 91 -4.62 -2.61 -8.81
N TYR A 92 -4.46 -1.30 -8.99
CA TYR A 92 -4.99 -0.58 -10.14
C TYR A 92 -4.43 -1.11 -11.47
N GLN A 93 -3.13 -1.36 -11.53
CA GLN A 93 -2.48 -1.89 -12.74
C GLN A 93 -2.90 -3.34 -13.03
N ARG A 94 -3.14 -4.13 -11.99
CA ARG A 94 -3.51 -5.54 -12.11
C ARG A 94 -4.82 -5.74 -12.88
N GLN A 95 -5.80 -4.82 -12.80
CA GLN A 95 -7.06 -4.93 -13.54
C GLN A 95 -6.87 -5.01 -15.06
N PHE A 96 -5.74 -4.51 -15.59
CA PHE A 96 -5.39 -4.56 -17.00
C PHE A 96 -4.58 -5.80 -17.37
N SER A 97 -4.21 -6.61 -16.39
CA SER A 97 -3.47 -7.87 -16.59
C SER A 97 -4.43 -9.05 -16.73
N HIS A 98 -3.89 -10.18 -17.16
CA HIS A 98 -4.67 -11.42 -17.23
C HIS A 98 -5.19 -11.87 -15.86
N GLN A 99 -4.43 -11.63 -14.78
CA GLN A 99 -4.79 -12.05 -13.42
C GLN A 99 -5.92 -11.21 -12.83
N GLY A 100 -6.02 -9.94 -13.21
CA GLY A 100 -7.03 -9.01 -12.72
C GLY A 100 -8.21 -8.79 -13.67
N ASN A 101 -8.26 -9.50 -14.80
CA ASN A 101 -9.31 -9.33 -15.79
C ASN A 101 -10.70 -9.64 -15.19
N GLY A 102 -11.62 -8.68 -15.31
CA GLY A 102 -12.96 -8.75 -14.74
C GLY A 102 -13.08 -8.18 -13.32
N THR A 103 -11.99 -7.73 -12.70
CA THR A 103 -12.03 -7.02 -11.42
C THR A 103 -11.73 -5.55 -11.64
N HIS A 104 -12.67 -4.68 -11.28
CA HIS A 104 -12.50 -3.24 -11.44
C HIS A 104 -11.97 -2.59 -10.17
N PHE A 105 -11.05 -1.63 -10.34
CA PHE A 105 -10.49 -0.84 -9.26
C PHE A 105 -10.50 0.63 -9.65
N PRO A 106 -10.84 1.56 -8.75
CA PRO A 106 -10.93 2.97 -9.10
C PRO A 106 -9.58 3.54 -9.54
N TYR A 107 -9.63 4.66 -10.26
CA TYR A 107 -8.43 5.40 -10.62
C TYR A 107 -7.62 5.77 -9.38
N VAL A 108 -6.31 5.55 -9.44
CA VAL A 108 -5.32 6.01 -8.47
C VAL A 108 -4.16 6.67 -9.21
N PRO A 109 -3.51 7.68 -8.63
CA PRO A 109 -2.37 8.33 -9.27
C PRO A 109 -1.09 7.49 -9.10
N ASP A 110 -0.01 7.98 -9.70
CA ASP A 110 1.33 7.44 -9.53
C ASP A 110 1.92 7.75 -8.14
N GLU A 111 3.02 7.09 -7.81
CA GLU A 111 3.73 7.18 -6.53
C GLU A 111 4.19 8.61 -6.20
N ASN A 112 4.74 9.33 -7.18
CA ASN A 112 5.16 10.72 -6.97
C ASN A 112 3.97 11.60 -6.57
N THR A 113 2.82 11.40 -7.21
CA THR A 113 1.59 12.10 -6.87
C THR A 113 1.09 11.76 -5.46
N PHE A 114 1.18 10.49 -5.02
CA PHE A 114 0.84 10.13 -3.64
C PHE A 114 1.66 10.93 -2.63
N ILE A 115 2.95 11.11 -2.88
CA ILE A 115 3.86 11.83 -2.01
C ILE A 115 3.66 13.34 -2.14
N ASN A 116 3.69 13.89 -3.37
CA ASN A 116 3.65 15.33 -3.64
C ASN A 116 2.34 15.98 -3.20
N LEU A 117 1.21 15.29 -3.41
CA LEU A 117 -0.10 15.76 -2.98
C LEU A 117 -0.48 15.29 -1.57
N LYS A 118 0.45 14.64 -0.85
CA LYS A 118 0.27 14.20 0.54
C LYS A 118 -0.95 13.30 0.74
N LEU A 119 -1.24 12.42 -0.23
CA LEU A 119 -2.38 11.52 -0.17
C LEU A 119 -2.23 10.44 0.92
N THR A 120 -1.01 10.24 1.43
CA THR A 120 -0.70 9.35 2.56
C THR A 120 -0.78 10.04 3.93
N GLU A 121 -0.92 11.38 4.00
CA GLU A 121 -0.92 12.10 5.28
C GLU A 121 -2.29 12.15 5.97
N LYS A 122 -3.34 11.84 5.22
CA LYS A 122 -4.73 11.74 5.70
C LYS A 122 -5.43 10.61 4.98
N PRO A 123 -6.57 10.13 5.49
CA PRO A 123 -7.40 9.22 4.71
C PRO A 123 -7.73 9.85 3.35
N THR A 124 -7.60 9.07 2.28
CA THR A 124 -7.92 9.52 0.92
C THR A 124 -8.89 8.53 0.31
N PHE A 125 -10.00 9.04 -0.23
CA PHE A 125 -11.04 8.24 -0.85
C PHE A 125 -10.82 8.19 -2.35
N PHE A 126 -10.86 6.98 -2.93
CA PHE A 126 -10.76 6.77 -4.37
C PHE A 126 -12.06 6.15 -4.89
N GLY A 127 -12.50 6.58 -6.06
CA GLY A 127 -13.75 6.12 -6.65
C GLY A 127 -15.00 6.75 -6.03
N CYS A 128 -14.95 8.00 -5.60
CA CYS A 128 -16.00 8.71 -4.89
C CYS A 128 -17.31 8.90 -5.66
N ASP A 129 -17.22 8.93 -6.98
CA ASP A 129 -18.38 9.00 -7.88
C ASP A 129 -18.25 7.90 -8.92
N ALA A 130 -19.15 6.92 -8.85
CA ALA A 130 -19.14 5.78 -9.73
C ALA A 130 -19.30 6.19 -11.21
N LYS A 131 -20.04 7.27 -11.52
CA LYS A 131 -20.20 7.73 -12.89
C LYS A 131 -18.88 8.09 -13.56
N ASN A 132 -17.90 8.58 -12.79
CA ASN A 132 -16.58 8.89 -13.30
C ASN A 132 -15.76 7.62 -13.64
N LEU A 133 -16.19 6.45 -13.20
CA LEU A 133 -15.54 5.17 -13.49
C LEU A 133 -16.08 4.49 -14.77
N THR A 134 -17.14 5.01 -15.38
CA THR A 134 -17.81 4.38 -16.54
C THR A 134 -16.84 4.15 -17.71
N SER A 135 -15.91 5.09 -17.96
CA SER A 135 -14.91 4.92 -19.01
C SER A 135 -13.88 3.83 -18.71
N LEU A 136 -13.64 3.53 -17.43
CA LEU A 136 -12.73 2.47 -16.99
C LEU A 136 -13.41 1.10 -17.00
N THR A 137 -14.69 1.05 -16.60
CA THR A 137 -15.44 -0.20 -16.39
C THR A 137 -16.27 -0.62 -17.61
N GLY A 138 -16.44 0.27 -18.57
CA GLY A 138 -17.22 0.04 -19.80
C GLY A 138 -18.73 0.19 -19.65
N SER A 139 -19.27 0.21 -18.43
CA SER A 139 -20.69 0.41 -18.16
C SER A 139 -20.95 1.08 -16.82
N LEU A 140 -22.15 1.68 -16.67
CA LEU A 140 -22.55 2.30 -15.41
C LEU A 140 -22.81 1.25 -14.32
N ASP A 141 -23.35 0.10 -14.68
CA ASP A 141 -23.60 -0.99 -13.72
C ASP A 141 -22.29 -1.52 -13.15
N ALA A 142 -21.30 -1.81 -14.00
CA ALA A 142 -19.97 -2.21 -13.54
C ALA A 142 -19.25 -1.10 -12.71
N ALA A 143 -19.54 0.16 -13.00
CA ALA A 143 -19.04 1.27 -12.19
C ALA A 143 -19.67 1.31 -10.80
N TYR A 144 -20.97 0.99 -10.68
CA TYR A 144 -21.65 0.87 -9.38
C TYR A 144 -21.20 -0.35 -8.58
N ASP A 145 -20.73 -1.40 -9.25
CA ASP A 145 -20.17 -2.59 -8.60
C ASP A 145 -18.69 -2.42 -8.19
N THR A 146 -18.04 -1.35 -8.68
CA THR A 146 -16.66 -1.03 -8.29
C THR A 146 -16.64 -0.38 -6.90
N PRO A 147 -15.95 -0.94 -5.89
CA PRO A 147 -15.99 -0.42 -4.54
C PRO A 147 -15.37 0.99 -4.42
N LEU A 148 -15.87 1.77 -3.46
CA LEU A 148 -15.17 2.93 -2.94
C LEU A 148 -14.01 2.46 -2.08
N ILE A 149 -12.82 3.02 -2.27
CA ILE A 149 -11.64 2.69 -1.45
C ILE A 149 -11.34 3.84 -0.49
N VAL A 150 -11.36 3.56 0.79
CA VAL A 150 -10.93 4.45 1.87
C VAL A 150 -9.51 4.06 2.25
N TYR A 151 -8.53 4.71 1.63
CA TYR A 151 -7.12 4.45 1.88
C TYR A 151 -6.61 5.26 3.07
N THR A 152 -5.93 4.61 4.01
CA THR A 152 -5.33 5.24 5.17
C THR A 152 -3.93 4.66 5.40
N ALA A 153 -2.91 5.46 5.14
CA ALA A 153 -1.53 5.05 5.35
C ALA A 153 -1.11 5.21 6.81
N ASN A 154 -0.26 4.32 7.28
CA ASN A 154 0.41 4.45 8.57
C ASN A 154 1.24 5.73 8.63
N ARG A 155 1.11 6.47 9.73
CA ARG A 155 1.80 7.74 9.99
C ARG A 155 2.14 7.87 11.47
N PRO A 156 3.20 8.61 11.82
CA PRO A 156 3.53 8.84 13.23
C PRO A 156 2.59 9.87 13.86
N PHE A 157 1.76 9.43 14.79
CA PHE A 157 0.98 10.27 15.70
C PHE A 157 1.66 10.34 17.08
N SER A 158 1.55 9.27 17.87
CA SER A 158 2.19 9.16 19.19
C SER A 158 3.48 8.35 19.14
N TYR A 159 3.70 7.57 18.09
CA TYR A 159 4.86 6.70 17.97
C TYR A 159 5.38 6.64 16.53
N TRP A 160 6.71 6.52 16.39
CA TRP A 160 7.40 6.40 15.10
C TRP A 160 7.35 4.94 14.63
N SER A 161 6.23 4.55 14.00
CA SER A 161 5.86 3.17 13.72
C SER A 161 6.32 2.65 12.35
N ASN A 162 7.26 3.32 11.68
CA ASN A 162 7.84 2.90 10.40
C ASN A 162 8.88 1.79 10.59
N THR A 163 8.40 0.62 10.96
CA THR A 163 9.26 -0.53 11.22
C THR A 163 9.75 -1.17 9.92
N SER A 164 10.99 -1.69 9.96
CA SER A 164 11.55 -2.43 8.84
C SER A 164 10.84 -3.76 8.65
N THR A 165 10.64 -4.19 7.41
CA THR A 165 10.17 -5.54 7.04
C THR A 165 11.03 -6.65 7.67
N PHE A 166 12.30 -6.39 7.93
CA PHE A 166 13.22 -7.36 8.55
C PHE A 166 13.22 -7.34 10.08
N GLN A 167 12.39 -6.51 10.73
CA GLN A 167 12.27 -6.51 12.18
C GLN A 167 11.36 -7.66 12.63
N MET A 168 11.95 -8.75 13.09
CA MET A 168 11.25 -10.00 13.46
C MET A 168 10.79 -10.04 14.92
N ARG A 169 11.23 -9.09 15.75
CA ARG A 169 10.89 -9.06 17.19
C ARG A 169 10.59 -7.64 17.64
N TYR A 170 9.62 -7.54 18.55
CA TYR A 170 9.19 -6.31 19.19
C TYR A 170 9.13 -6.55 20.69
N ASP A 171 9.67 -5.62 21.48
CA ASP A 171 9.41 -5.61 22.93
C ASP A 171 7.97 -5.18 23.23
N HIS A 172 7.55 -5.31 24.51
CA HIS A 172 6.17 -5.01 24.88
C HIS A 172 5.83 -3.54 24.67
N ASP A 173 6.72 -2.62 25.04
CA ASP A 173 6.48 -1.18 24.98
C ASP A 173 6.42 -0.72 23.51
N GLN A 174 7.31 -1.26 22.67
CA GLN A 174 7.31 -0.99 21.23
C GLN A 174 6.02 -1.48 20.59
N ARG A 175 5.60 -2.72 20.85
CA ARG A 175 4.37 -3.31 20.33
C ARG A 175 3.15 -2.47 20.74
N ASP A 176 3.02 -2.13 22.02
CA ASP A 176 1.87 -1.39 22.54
C ASP A 176 1.83 0.04 21.97
N SER A 177 3.00 0.64 21.77
CA SER A 177 3.13 1.94 21.11
C SER A 177 2.70 1.91 19.64
N ILE A 178 3.08 0.84 18.88
CA ILE A 178 2.65 0.64 17.50
C ILE A 178 1.14 0.46 17.42
N ILE A 179 0.55 -0.37 18.29
CA ILE A 179 -0.91 -0.60 18.35
C ILE A 179 -1.64 0.71 18.64
N ARG A 180 -1.16 1.47 19.62
CA ARG A 180 -1.72 2.77 19.95
C ARG A 180 -1.65 3.74 18.75
N ASN A 181 -0.51 3.84 18.11
CA ASN A 181 -0.34 4.69 16.93
C ASN A 181 -1.28 4.27 15.78
N GLY A 182 -1.49 2.97 15.57
CA GLY A 182 -2.44 2.44 14.59
C GLY A 182 -3.88 2.86 14.90
N PHE A 183 -4.29 2.79 16.16
CA PHE A 183 -5.60 3.28 16.61
C PHE A 183 -5.75 4.79 16.36
N GLU A 184 -4.74 5.58 16.69
CA GLU A 184 -4.73 7.03 16.48
C GLU A 184 -4.80 7.40 15.00
N THR A 185 -4.09 6.66 14.14
CA THR A 185 -4.15 6.80 12.69
C THR A 185 -5.57 6.53 12.17
N ALA A 186 -6.15 5.40 12.54
CA ALA A 186 -7.45 4.96 12.05
C ALA A 186 -8.61 5.83 12.59
N SER A 187 -8.51 6.33 13.82
CA SER A 187 -9.53 7.14 14.47
C SER A 187 -9.36 8.64 14.30
N ARG A 188 -8.33 9.10 13.57
CA ARG A 188 -7.94 10.51 13.48
C ARG A 188 -7.69 11.12 14.86
N LEU A 189 -6.82 10.47 15.63
CA LEU A 189 -6.48 10.82 17.00
C LEU A 189 -7.72 10.84 17.92
N ASN A 190 -8.50 9.77 17.85
CA ASN A 190 -9.78 9.64 18.54
C ASN A 190 -10.71 10.84 18.29
N LEU A 191 -10.87 11.22 17.02
CA LEU A 191 -11.68 12.33 16.52
C LEU A 191 -11.16 13.74 16.89
N THR A 192 -10.01 13.87 17.53
CA THR A 192 -9.45 15.18 17.89
C THR A 192 -9.00 15.97 16.64
N TRP A 193 -8.47 15.30 15.64
CA TRP A 193 -8.05 15.93 14.39
C TRP A 193 -9.18 16.14 13.39
N ASP A 194 -10.23 15.32 13.46
CA ASP A 194 -11.44 15.48 12.69
C ASP A 194 -12.63 14.90 13.44
N SER A 195 -13.41 15.76 14.04
CA SER A 195 -14.62 15.38 14.78
C SER A 195 -15.71 14.78 13.88
N GLU A 196 -15.69 15.08 12.57
CA GLU A 196 -16.63 14.52 11.59
C GLU A 196 -16.17 13.17 11.03
N TRP A 197 -14.96 12.68 11.36
CA TRP A 197 -14.42 11.45 10.76
C TRP A 197 -15.35 10.25 10.84
N ARG A 198 -15.98 10.05 12.01
CA ARG A 198 -16.96 8.96 12.19
C ARG A 198 -18.12 9.07 11.21
N THR A 199 -18.63 10.27 10.99
CA THR A 199 -19.69 10.52 10.01
C THR A 199 -19.19 10.31 8.58
N CYS A 200 -17.97 10.73 8.29
CA CYS A 200 -17.37 10.54 6.96
C CYS A 200 -17.17 9.06 6.64
N VAL A 201 -16.83 8.23 7.62
CA VAL A 201 -16.83 6.77 7.48
C VAL A 201 -18.23 6.25 7.15
N GLY A 202 -19.26 6.71 7.86
CA GLY A 202 -20.66 6.35 7.56
C GLY A 202 -21.07 6.77 6.14
N CYS A 203 -20.69 7.98 5.71
CA CYS A 203 -20.96 8.46 4.36
C CYS A 203 -20.28 7.60 3.29
N ALA A 204 -19.04 7.12 3.55
CA ALA A 204 -18.35 6.21 2.64
C ALA A 204 -19.07 4.86 2.51
N ILE A 205 -19.55 4.31 3.63
CA ILE A 205 -20.25 3.01 3.67
C ILE A 205 -21.53 3.03 2.83
N ILE A 206 -22.32 4.10 2.90
CA ILE A 206 -23.62 4.16 2.22
C ILE A 206 -23.53 4.67 0.76
N ARG A 207 -22.35 5.11 0.32
CA ARG A 207 -22.19 5.85 -0.94
C ARG A 207 -22.67 5.09 -2.16
N ARG A 208 -22.24 3.85 -2.36
CA ARG A 208 -22.60 3.04 -3.53
C ARG A 208 -24.10 2.77 -3.61
N GLU A 209 -24.73 2.48 -2.49
CA GLU A 209 -26.17 2.27 -2.44
C GLU A 209 -26.96 3.56 -2.74
N GLN A 210 -26.48 4.71 -2.28
CA GLN A 210 -27.07 6.00 -2.66
C GLN A 210 -26.98 6.22 -4.17
N GLU A 211 -25.84 5.92 -4.79
CA GLU A 211 -25.64 6.07 -6.23
C GLU A 211 -26.57 5.15 -7.04
N ARG A 212 -26.69 3.87 -6.66
CA ARG A 212 -27.61 2.91 -7.30
C ARG A 212 -29.06 3.36 -7.22
N ARG A 213 -29.45 3.95 -6.09
CA ARG A 213 -30.83 4.44 -5.89
C ARG A 213 -31.08 5.86 -6.39
N GLY A 214 -30.07 6.56 -6.88
CA GLY A 214 -30.18 7.96 -7.26
C GLY A 214 -30.47 8.91 -6.08
N ILE A 215 -30.08 8.53 -4.86
CA ILE A 215 -30.27 9.34 -3.66
C ILE A 215 -29.11 10.34 -3.53
N GLU A 216 -29.46 11.62 -3.42
CA GLU A 216 -28.45 12.66 -3.17
C GLU A 216 -27.78 12.51 -1.81
N GLN A 217 -26.50 12.85 -1.75
CA GLN A 217 -25.79 12.96 -0.48
C GLN A 217 -26.33 14.14 0.33
N SER A 218 -26.37 13.95 1.66
CA SER A 218 -26.57 15.06 2.59
C SER A 218 -25.42 16.05 2.51
N ASP A 219 -25.64 17.31 2.91
CA ASP A 219 -24.58 18.32 2.92
C ASP A 219 -23.39 17.91 3.81
N GLN A 220 -23.64 17.16 4.86
CA GLN A 220 -22.59 16.61 5.70
C GLN A 220 -21.72 15.60 4.93
N CYS A 221 -22.34 14.71 4.17
CA CYS A 221 -21.60 13.75 3.33
C CYS A 221 -20.87 14.46 2.19
N LYS A 222 -21.46 15.49 1.56
CA LYS A 222 -20.80 16.31 0.55
C LYS A 222 -19.51 16.91 1.10
N ARG A 223 -19.54 17.53 2.30
CA ARG A 223 -18.32 18.05 2.95
C ARG A 223 -17.29 16.97 3.24
N CYS A 224 -17.70 15.77 3.63
CA CYS A 224 -16.80 14.65 3.84
C CYS A 224 -16.06 14.28 2.54
N PHE A 225 -16.81 14.17 1.45
CA PHE A 225 -16.26 13.81 0.14
C PHE A 225 -15.36 14.91 -0.42
N GLU A 226 -15.71 16.18 -0.28
CA GLU A 226 -14.84 17.32 -0.63
C GLU A 226 -13.50 17.28 0.13
N ARG A 227 -13.52 16.84 1.40
CA ARG A 227 -12.32 16.78 2.27
C ARG A 227 -11.42 15.59 1.94
N TYR A 228 -12.00 14.45 1.65
CA TYR A 228 -11.28 13.18 1.60
C TYR A 228 -11.12 12.59 0.21
N CYS A 229 -11.98 12.93 -0.75
CA CYS A 229 -11.86 12.40 -2.10
C CYS A 229 -10.62 12.93 -2.82
N TRP A 230 -9.92 12.03 -3.48
CA TRP A 230 -8.94 12.45 -4.48
C TRP A 230 -9.68 13.07 -5.67
N ASN A 231 -9.26 14.27 -6.04
CA ASN A 231 -9.93 15.10 -7.05
C ASN A 231 -9.41 14.87 -8.49
N GLY A 232 -8.62 13.81 -8.72
CA GLY A 232 -8.05 13.49 -10.02
C GLY A 232 -6.81 14.30 -10.40
N LYS A 233 -6.35 15.24 -9.56
CA LYS A 233 -5.12 15.99 -9.85
C LYS A 233 -3.90 15.10 -9.67
N THR A 234 -2.91 15.29 -10.55
CA THR A 234 -1.63 14.59 -10.50
C THR A 234 -0.48 15.58 -10.38
N ASP A 235 0.56 15.17 -9.69
CA ASP A 235 1.86 15.85 -9.64
C ASP A 235 2.95 14.78 -9.76
N THR A 236 3.38 14.54 -10.98
CA THR A 236 4.39 13.54 -11.33
C THR A 236 5.82 14.06 -11.17
N THR A 237 6.01 15.23 -10.57
CA THR A 237 7.34 15.79 -10.32
C THR A 237 8.15 14.82 -9.50
N PHE A 238 9.35 14.48 -9.97
CA PHE A 238 10.20 13.52 -9.31
C PHE A 238 10.63 14.02 -7.91
N VAL A 239 10.43 13.21 -6.88
CA VAL A 239 10.67 13.57 -5.46
C VAL A 239 12.17 13.58 -5.11
N PHE A 240 13.04 13.99 -6.02
CA PHE A 240 14.50 14.02 -5.82
C PHE A 240 14.92 15.02 -4.73
N ALA A 241 14.21 16.12 -4.60
CA ALA A 241 14.48 17.13 -3.57
C ALA A 241 14.29 16.56 -2.15
N ASN A 242 13.27 15.73 -1.96
CA ASN A 242 13.02 15.07 -0.67
C ASN A 242 14.07 14.00 -0.34
N PHE A 243 14.67 13.37 -1.35
CA PHE A 243 15.75 12.41 -1.15
C PHE A 243 17.03 13.10 -0.67
N ILE A 244 17.40 14.25 -1.24
CA ILE A 244 18.55 15.03 -0.80
C ILE A 244 18.32 15.55 0.62
N ASP A 245 17.15 16.09 0.91
CA ASP A 245 16.80 16.56 2.26
C ASP A 245 16.78 15.42 3.28
N ALA A 246 16.27 14.26 2.93
CA ALA A 246 16.32 13.06 3.78
C ALA A 246 17.76 12.60 4.03
N CYS A 247 18.60 12.57 3.00
CA CYS A 247 20.04 12.28 3.15
C CYS A 247 20.76 13.30 4.02
N VAL A 248 20.48 14.58 3.84
CA VAL A 248 21.05 15.67 4.65
C VAL A 248 20.57 15.57 6.11
N GLN A 249 19.30 15.30 6.35
CA GLN A 249 18.78 15.12 7.71
C GLN A 249 19.31 13.84 8.37
N PHE A 250 19.41 12.74 7.62
CA PHE A 250 20.05 11.51 8.10
C PHE A 250 21.49 11.76 8.51
N LEU A 251 22.28 12.42 7.67
CA LEU A 251 23.66 12.79 7.98
C LEU A 251 23.74 13.70 9.22
N LYS A 252 22.87 14.72 9.33
CA LYS A 252 22.81 15.59 10.52
C LYS A 252 22.50 14.82 11.80
N ARG A 253 21.59 13.82 11.75
CA ARG A 253 21.29 12.96 12.91
C ARG A 253 22.49 12.09 13.30
N GLN A 254 23.16 11.48 12.33
CA GLN A 254 24.38 10.69 12.59
C GLN A 254 25.49 11.54 13.20
N PHE A 255 25.72 12.74 12.70
CA PHE A 255 26.70 13.68 13.28
C PHE A 255 26.33 14.10 14.71
N LYS A 256 25.07 14.34 15.02
CA LYS A 256 24.61 14.69 16.37
C LYS A 256 24.78 13.53 17.36
N THR A 257 24.55 12.29 16.93
CA THR A 257 24.78 11.09 17.73
C THR A 257 26.27 10.88 18.00
N LEU A 258 27.13 11.17 17.00
CA LEU A 258 28.59 11.09 17.13
C LEU A 258 29.17 12.17 18.06
N GLN A 259 28.60 13.37 18.08
CA GLN A 259 29.02 14.44 19.01
C GLN A 259 28.67 14.14 20.48
N ASN A 260 27.64 13.32 20.71
CA ASN A 260 27.18 12.93 22.05
C ASN A 260 27.85 11.64 22.57
N SER A 261 28.60 10.93 21.74
CA SER A 261 29.30 9.72 22.15
C SER A 261 30.73 10.04 22.60
N THR A 262 31.07 9.72 23.86
CA THR A 262 32.41 9.83 24.44
C THR A 262 33.40 8.77 23.91
N VAL A 263 33.18 8.25 22.72
CA VAL A 263 34.03 7.22 22.11
C VAL A 263 35.19 7.87 21.37
N ARG A 264 36.40 7.53 21.81
CA ARG A 264 37.72 7.93 21.25
C ARG A 264 37.77 7.53 19.77
N TRP A 265 37.94 8.51 18.89
CA TRP A 265 38.04 8.32 17.44
C TRP A 265 39.25 7.43 17.07
N VAL A 266 38.98 6.34 16.35
CA VAL A 266 39.96 5.68 15.48
C VAL A 266 39.75 6.25 14.08
N PRO A 267 40.80 6.76 13.40
CA PRO A 267 40.60 7.39 12.08
C PRO A 267 40.21 6.31 11.07
N TYR A 268 38.95 6.34 10.66
CA TYR A 268 38.41 5.48 9.60
C TYR A 268 38.63 6.15 8.25
N ASN A 269 39.18 5.41 7.28
CA ASN A 269 39.54 5.90 5.96
C ASN A 269 38.26 6.33 5.19
N PRO A 270 38.11 7.61 4.77
CA PRO A 270 36.92 8.13 4.10
C PRO A 270 36.60 7.45 2.76
N VAL A 271 37.60 6.80 2.12
CA VAL A 271 37.42 6.11 0.83
C VAL A 271 36.50 4.89 0.95
N SER A 272 36.42 4.22 2.10
CA SER A 272 35.56 3.06 2.31
C SER A 272 34.07 3.46 2.46
N TRP A 273 33.81 4.66 2.98
CA TRP A 273 32.46 5.21 3.14
C TRP A 273 31.82 5.63 1.80
N PHE A 274 32.62 6.24 0.91
CA PHE A 274 32.17 6.57 -0.44
C PHE A 274 31.88 5.31 -1.28
N LYS A 275 32.65 4.23 -1.08
CA LYS A 275 32.41 2.96 -1.77
C LYS A 275 31.10 2.29 -1.29
N TYR A 276 30.78 2.38 -0.01
CA TYR A 276 29.54 1.84 0.56
C TYR A 276 28.30 2.63 0.11
N LEU A 277 28.38 3.95 0.06
CA LEU A 277 27.31 4.81 -0.50
C LEU A 277 27.15 4.59 -2.01
N TYR A 278 28.24 4.48 -2.76
CA TYR A 278 28.19 4.28 -4.21
C TYR A 278 27.60 2.91 -4.60
N THR A 279 27.87 1.86 -3.84
CA THR A 279 27.27 0.53 -4.08
C THR A 279 25.78 0.51 -3.77
N ARG A 280 25.29 1.24 -2.78
CA ARG A 280 23.85 1.34 -2.51
C ARG A 280 23.10 2.21 -3.51
N ILE A 281 23.69 3.31 -3.98
CA ILE A 281 23.10 4.18 -5.01
C ILE A 281 22.95 3.43 -6.35
N ARG A 282 23.84 2.47 -6.67
CA ARG A 282 23.80 1.69 -7.91
C ARG A 282 22.67 0.65 -7.95
N TRP A 283 22.01 0.38 -6.83
CA TRP A 283 20.83 -0.51 -6.74
C TRP A 283 19.51 0.25 -6.89
N TYR A 284 19.55 1.59 -6.98
CA TYR A 284 18.39 2.47 -7.13
C TYR A 284 18.40 3.30 -8.43
N LEU A 285 19.36 3.04 -9.31
CA LEU A 285 19.43 3.53 -10.68
C LEU A 285 19.32 2.36 -11.67
#